data_e6605839154ce12986dc93f0b2200591
#
_entry.id   e6605839154ce12986dc93f0b2200591
#
_cell.length_a   1.000
_cell.length_b   1.000
_cell.length_c   1.000
_cell.angle_alpha   90.00
_cell.angle_beta   90.00
_cell.angle_gamma   90.00
#
_symmetry.space_group_name_H-M   'P 1'
#
loop_
_entity.id
_entity.type
_entity.pdbx_description
1 polymer ?
#
loop_
_entity_poly.entity_id
_entity_poly.type
_entity_poly.pdbx_seq_one_letter_code
_entity_poly.pdbx_strand_id
1 'polypeptide(L)'
;MRMLPTNQIWRYWSFETFLEDVSALGVRDVDLWLCNNHVNIDAHGAYNTDEVVRGMRRHGLRAMTLTPEQGNPKAYNVASEDGEIRRLTLCYYRQIVRLAAALGAERISLNSGWFPFDADRDRAWDAMVSMLGKICRAAAEEGLTVALETLVDKPYRLVTSLETLGAALLDVGESNLTVTIDTGTVARNGEDIDAYLSRFGSELGYVHLTNLSRDIFAHLAWGDQLGGLDPQDLLRRFACAGYAGDAALEMTKPSYFERPRDVLSRALTTLRGCEC
;
A
#
# COMPACT_ATOMS: atom_id res chain seq x y z
N MET A 1 8.67 11.02 -10.31
CA MET A 1 7.92 10.03 -9.52
C MET A 1 6.67 9.64 -10.31
N ARG A 2 6.34 8.33 -10.43
CA ARG A 2 5.18 7.85 -11.20
C ARG A 2 3.99 7.68 -10.25
N MET A 3 2.84 8.29 -10.58
CA MET A 3 1.62 8.22 -9.76
C MET A 3 0.82 6.97 -10.11
N LEU A 4 0.51 6.14 -9.12
CA LEU A 4 -0.27 4.91 -9.23
C LEU A 4 -1.63 5.10 -8.52
N PRO A 5 -2.71 5.41 -9.22
CA PRO A 5 -4.04 5.38 -8.61
C PRO A 5 -4.38 4.00 -8.06
N THR A 6 -5.05 3.95 -6.90
CA THR A 6 -5.60 2.72 -6.34
C THR A 6 -7.08 2.58 -6.71
N ASN A 7 -7.59 1.35 -6.67
CA ASN A 7 -9.02 1.09 -6.86
C ASN A 7 -9.86 1.26 -5.58
N GLN A 8 -9.29 1.81 -4.51
CA GLN A 8 -9.95 1.91 -3.19
C GLN A 8 -11.28 2.67 -3.23
N ILE A 9 -11.36 3.77 -3.96
CA ILE A 9 -12.62 4.56 -4.05
C ILE A 9 -13.64 3.96 -5.02
N TRP A 10 -13.26 2.94 -5.81
CA TRP A 10 -14.17 2.13 -6.63
C TRP A 10 -14.63 0.85 -5.93
N ARG A 11 -14.35 0.63 -4.65
CA ARG A 11 -14.65 -0.63 -3.95
C ARG A 11 -16.10 -1.09 -4.01
N TYR A 12 -17.04 -0.19 -4.30
CA TYR A 12 -18.48 -0.47 -4.46
C TYR A 12 -18.94 -0.45 -5.93
N TRP A 13 -18.02 -0.30 -6.87
CA TRP A 13 -18.25 -0.35 -8.30
C TRP A 13 -17.73 -1.67 -8.88
N SER A 14 -18.12 -1.99 -10.11
CA SER A 14 -17.53 -3.14 -10.80
C SER A 14 -16.04 -2.89 -11.11
N PHE A 15 -15.25 -3.95 -11.21
CA PHE A 15 -13.87 -3.82 -11.65
C PHE A 15 -13.76 -3.23 -13.06
N GLU A 16 -14.68 -3.57 -13.95
CA GLU A 16 -14.76 -2.99 -15.30
C GLU A 16 -14.89 -1.46 -15.26
N THR A 17 -15.79 -0.90 -14.42
CA THR A 17 -15.92 0.55 -14.26
C THR A 17 -14.63 1.21 -13.79
N PHE A 18 -13.91 0.59 -12.86
CA PHE A 18 -12.58 1.07 -12.46
C PHE A 18 -11.61 1.11 -13.65
N LEU A 19 -11.54 0.03 -14.43
CA LEU A 19 -10.63 -0.06 -15.59
C LEU A 19 -10.97 0.99 -16.66
N GLU A 20 -12.25 1.16 -16.98
CA GLU A 20 -12.75 2.18 -17.93
C GLU A 20 -12.40 3.60 -17.48
N ASP A 21 -12.72 3.93 -16.23
CA ASP A 21 -12.51 5.27 -15.69
C ASP A 21 -11.04 5.65 -15.66
N VAL A 22 -10.20 4.76 -15.18
CA VAL A 22 -8.76 5.02 -15.01
C VAL A 22 -8.06 5.11 -16.36
N SER A 23 -8.38 4.21 -17.30
CA SER A 23 -7.83 4.25 -18.66
C SER A 23 -8.27 5.49 -19.43
N ALA A 24 -9.51 5.94 -19.25
CA ALA A 24 -10.04 7.17 -19.87
C ALA A 24 -9.37 8.45 -19.34
N LEU A 25 -8.77 8.42 -18.14
CA LEU A 25 -7.96 9.51 -17.60
C LEU A 25 -6.50 9.49 -18.09
N GLY A 26 -6.16 8.56 -19.00
CA GLY A 26 -4.83 8.42 -19.58
C GLY A 26 -3.80 7.74 -18.64
N VAL A 27 -4.26 7.16 -17.54
CA VAL A 27 -3.42 6.37 -16.64
C VAL A 27 -3.10 5.02 -17.29
N ARG A 28 -1.90 4.50 -17.04
CA ARG A 28 -1.44 3.19 -17.53
C ARG A 28 -1.02 2.26 -16.41
N ASP A 29 -0.57 2.81 -15.32
CA ASP A 29 -0.01 2.08 -14.18
C ASP A 29 -0.84 2.33 -12.94
N VAL A 30 -1.15 1.28 -12.19
CA VAL A 30 -1.98 1.34 -10.98
C VAL A 30 -1.36 0.54 -9.84
N ASP A 31 -1.73 0.86 -8.62
CA ASP A 31 -1.64 -0.02 -7.47
C ASP A 31 -2.99 -0.74 -7.32
N LEU A 32 -2.98 -2.05 -7.44
CA LEU A 32 -4.19 -2.85 -7.32
C LEU A 32 -4.42 -3.25 -5.87
N TRP A 33 -5.33 -2.53 -5.20
CA TRP A 33 -5.78 -2.88 -3.87
C TRP A 33 -6.73 -4.09 -3.95
N LEU A 34 -6.41 -5.15 -3.18
CA LEU A 34 -7.04 -6.47 -3.29
C LEU A 34 -8.33 -6.54 -2.46
N CYS A 35 -9.38 -5.83 -2.89
CA CYS A 35 -10.72 -6.01 -2.33
C CYS A 35 -11.46 -7.13 -3.07
N ASN A 36 -12.21 -7.94 -2.35
CA ASN A 36 -12.89 -9.12 -2.90
C ASN A 36 -13.94 -8.81 -3.99
N ASN A 37 -14.41 -7.56 -4.08
CA ASN A 37 -15.31 -7.15 -5.16
C ASN A 37 -14.59 -7.06 -6.52
N HIS A 38 -13.28 -6.80 -6.53
CA HIS A 38 -12.48 -6.70 -7.76
C HIS A 38 -11.59 -7.92 -7.95
N VAL A 39 -10.96 -8.37 -6.88
CA VAL A 39 -10.02 -9.50 -6.89
C VAL A 39 -10.46 -10.50 -5.83
N ASN A 40 -11.06 -11.58 -6.27
CA ASN A 40 -11.54 -12.62 -5.37
C ASN A 40 -10.39 -13.56 -4.98
N ILE A 41 -9.79 -13.30 -3.82
CA ILE A 41 -8.60 -13.97 -3.34
C ILE A 41 -8.68 -14.27 -1.84
N ASP A 42 -8.27 -15.48 -1.46
CA ASP A 42 -8.14 -15.93 -0.07
C ASP A 42 -6.91 -16.85 0.13
N ALA A 43 -6.83 -17.51 1.28
CA ALA A 43 -5.73 -18.44 1.57
C ALA A 43 -5.73 -19.71 0.70
N HIS A 44 -6.83 -20.02 0.01
CA HIS A 44 -7.00 -21.24 -0.79
C HIS A 44 -6.80 -20.98 -2.29
N GLY A 45 -7.04 -19.74 -2.77
CA GLY A 45 -6.88 -19.43 -4.18
C GLY A 45 -7.14 -17.97 -4.55
N ALA A 46 -6.80 -17.66 -5.80
CA ALA A 46 -7.23 -16.45 -6.49
C ALA A 46 -8.18 -16.86 -7.62
N TYR A 47 -9.48 -16.63 -7.42
CA TYR A 47 -10.55 -17.30 -8.19
C TYR A 47 -10.89 -16.64 -9.51
N ASN A 48 -10.56 -15.36 -9.70
CA ASN A 48 -10.82 -14.59 -10.92
C ASN A 48 -9.56 -14.02 -11.57
N THR A 49 -8.39 -14.64 -11.35
CA THR A 49 -7.09 -14.18 -11.89
C THR A 49 -7.15 -13.92 -13.40
N ASP A 50 -7.69 -14.85 -14.18
CA ASP A 50 -7.78 -14.71 -15.65
C ASP A 50 -8.65 -13.52 -16.07
N GLU A 51 -9.72 -13.24 -15.35
CA GLU A 51 -10.59 -12.09 -15.61
C GLU A 51 -9.89 -10.77 -15.33
N VAL A 52 -9.18 -10.71 -14.19
CA VAL A 52 -8.38 -9.55 -13.82
C VAL A 52 -7.29 -9.29 -14.84
N VAL A 53 -6.50 -10.31 -15.22
CA VAL A 53 -5.43 -10.20 -16.23
C VAL A 53 -5.99 -9.76 -17.58
N ARG A 54 -7.09 -10.37 -18.05
CA ARG A 54 -7.73 -9.99 -19.33
C ARG A 54 -8.29 -8.57 -19.27
N GLY A 55 -8.95 -8.19 -18.18
CA GLY A 55 -9.48 -6.84 -17.99
C GLY A 55 -8.38 -5.78 -18.05
N MET A 56 -7.31 -5.95 -17.26
CA MET A 56 -6.16 -5.04 -17.27
C MET A 56 -5.56 -4.88 -18.66
N ARG A 57 -5.32 -5.99 -19.38
CA ARG A 57 -4.76 -5.97 -20.73
C ARG A 57 -5.69 -5.26 -21.73
N ARG A 58 -7.01 -5.52 -21.69
CA ARG A 58 -8.00 -4.92 -22.60
C ARG A 58 -8.00 -3.38 -22.48
N HIS A 59 -7.83 -2.85 -21.27
CA HIS A 59 -7.78 -1.42 -21.01
C HIS A 59 -6.36 -0.82 -21.08
N GLY A 60 -5.33 -1.64 -21.38
CA GLY A 60 -3.95 -1.20 -21.47
C GLY A 60 -3.38 -0.73 -20.12
N LEU A 61 -3.88 -1.30 -19.03
CA LEU A 61 -3.42 -1.02 -17.66
C LEU A 61 -2.44 -2.08 -17.17
N ARG A 62 -1.52 -1.66 -16.29
CA ARG A 62 -0.55 -2.53 -15.61
C ARG A 62 -0.69 -2.37 -14.10
N ALA A 63 -0.78 -3.47 -13.38
CA ALA A 63 -0.67 -3.45 -11.92
C ALA A 63 0.82 -3.47 -11.55
N MET A 64 1.35 -2.36 -11.07
CA MET A 64 2.76 -2.26 -10.66
C MET A 64 2.97 -2.74 -9.24
N THR A 65 1.96 -2.54 -8.39
CA THR A 65 1.94 -2.95 -6.99
C THR A 65 0.62 -3.69 -6.71
N LEU A 66 0.67 -4.69 -5.85
CA LEU A 66 -0.50 -5.30 -5.24
C LEU A 66 -0.50 -4.97 -3.75
N THR A 67 -1.60 -4.35 -3.29
CA THR A 67 -1.78 -3.97 -1.88
C THR A 67 -2.93 -4.77 -1.28
N PRO A 68 -2.66 -5.77 -0.40
CA PRO A 68 -3.70 -6.51 0.30
C PRO A 68 -4.59 -5.61 1.15
N GLU A 69 -5.86 -5.93 1.26
CA GLU A 69 -6.73 -5.26 2.24
C GLU A 69 -6.35 -5.69 3.66
N GLN A 70 -5.73 -4.81 4.42
CA GLN A 70 -5.21 -5.06 5.76
C GLN A 70 -5.80 -4.14 6.84
N GLY A 71 -6.74 -3.27 6.48
CA GLY A 71 -7.45 -2.42 7.44
C GLY A 71 -8.37 -3.26 8.34
N ASN A 72 -8.41 -2.95 9.63
CA ASN A 72 -9.16 -3.66 10.66
C ASN A 72 -8.67 -5.10 10.96
N PRO A 73 -9.06 -5.69 12.09
CA PRO A 73 -8.73 -7.08 12.40
C PRO A 73 -9.26 -8.03 11.33
N LYS A 74 -8.36 -8.59 10.52
CA LYS A 74 -8.64 -9.55 9.46
C LYS A 74 -8.17 -10.95 9.85
N ALA A 75 -8.69 -11.95 9.16
CA ALA A 75 -8.30 -13.34 9.37
C ALA A 75 -6.81 -13.60 9.04
N TYR A 76 -6.21 -12.81 8.13
CA TYR A 76 -4.82 -12.93 7.73
C TYR A 76 -3.99 -11.82 8.38
N ASN A 77 -3.23 -12.20 9.41
CA ASN A 77 -2.48 -11.25 10.23
C ASN A 77 -1.03 -11.71 10.38
N VAL A 78 -0.11 -10.91 9.88
CA VAL A 78 1.34 -11.22 9.90
C VAL A 78 1.91 -11.28 11.32
N ALA A 79 1.28 -10.62 12.30
CA ALA A 79 1.71 -10.58 13.70
C ALA A 79 1.00 -11.61 14.59
N SER A 80 0.16 -12.48 14.02
CA SER A 80 -0.55 -13.47 14.82
C SER A 80 0.41 -14.52 15.40
N GLU A 81 0.18 -14.89 16.66
CA GLU A 81 0.86 -16.01 17.34
C GLU A 81 0.12 -17.35 17.11
N ASP A 82 -1.16 -17.31 16.73
CA ASP A 82 -1.95 -18.51 16.46
C ASP A 82 -1.42 -19.28 15.26
N GLY A 83 -1.14 -20.57 15.45
CA GLY A 83 -0.51 -21.41 14.42
C GLY A 83 -1.34 -21.57 13.16
N GLU A 84 -2.67 -21.66 13.28
CA GLU A 84 -3.55 -21.81 12.13
C GLU A 84 -3.70 -20.48 11.36
N ILE A 85 -3.86 -19.37 12.07
CA ILE A 85 -3.88 -18.03 11.43
C ILE A 85 -2.56 -17.78 10.70
N ARG A 86 -1.43 -18.12 11.30
CA ARG A 86 -0.11 -18.01 10.66
C ARG A 86 -0.02 -18.83 9.38
N ARG A 87 -0.49 -20.08 9.42
CA ARG A 87 -0.53 -20.95 8.25
C ARG A 87 -1.39 -20.36 7.13
N LEU A 88 -2.60 -19.91 7.45
CA LEU A 88 -3.52 -19.29 6.49
C LEU A 88 -2.97 -17.97 5.95
N THR A 89 -2.33 -17.15 6.80
CA THR A 89 -1.69 -15.91 6.38
C THR A 89 -0.60 -16.17 5.33
N LEU A 90 0.29 -17.14 5.58
CA LEU A 90 1.32 -17.49 4.60
C LEU A 90 0.72 -18.02 3.28
N CYS A 91 -0.32 -18.85 3.36
CA CYS A 91 -1.02 -19.33 2.18
C CYS A 91 -1.64 -18.17 1.38
N TYR A 92 -2.28 -17.21 2.05
CA TYR A 92 -2.86 -16.02 1.43
C TYR A 92 -1.80 -15.19 0.69
N TYR A 93 -0.68 -14.89 1.35
CA TYR A 93 0.40 -14.13 0.69
C TYR A 93 1.05 -14.88 -0.47
N ARG A 94 1.12 -16.20 -0.43
CA ARG A 94 1.55 -16.99 -1.57
C ARG A 94 0.60 -16.90 -2.77
N GLN A 95 -0.72 -16.78 -2.54
CA GLN A 95 -1.66 -16.50 -3.62
C GLN A 95 -1.46 -15.10 -4.20
N ILE A 96 -1.19 -14.11 -3.34
CA ILE A 96 -0.88 -12.74 -3.79
C ILE A 96 0.40 -12.72 -4.64
N VAL A 97 1.45 -13.40 -4.22
CA VAL A 97 2.70 -13.54 -5.00
C VAL A 97 2.42 -14.11 -6.39
N ARG A 98 1.65 -15.21 -6.48
CA ARG A 98 1.26 -15.81 -7.77
C ARG A 98 0.44 -14.85 -8.65
N LEU A 99 -0.49 -14.13 -8.05
CA LEU A 99 -1.28 -13.13 -8.76
C LEU A 99 -0.40 -11.97 -9.25
N ALA A 100 0.53 -11.50 -8.42
CA ALA A 100 1.48 -10.45 -8.77
C ALA A 100 2.35 -10.87 -9.97
N ALA A 101 2.89 -12.09 -9.95
CA ALA A 101 3.64 -12.66 -11.07
C ALA A 101 2.78 -12.77 -12.35
N ALA A 102 1.53 -13.23 -12.25
CA ALA A 102 0.61 -13.33 -13.39
C ALA A 102 0.26 -11.98 -14.01
N LEU A 103 0.23 -10.91 -13.22
CA LEU A 103 -0.02 -9.53 -13.65
C LEU A 103 1.26 -8.82 -14.11
N GLY A 104 2.45 -9.38 -13.84
CA GLY A 104 3.73 -8.73 -14.10
C GLY A 104 3.98 -7.53 -13.18
N ALA A 105 3.47 -7.59 -11.94
CA ALA A 105 3.73 -6.57 -10.93
C ALA A 105 5.19 -6.61 -10.45
N GLU A 106 5.67 -5.51 -9.88
CA GLU A 106 7.04 -5.38 -9.38
C GLU A 106 7.14 -5.59 -7.87
N ARG A 107 6.01 -5.35 -7.13
CA ARG A 107 6.02 -5.38 -5.67
C ARG A 107 4.69 -5.76 -5.04
N ILE A 108 4.78 -6.11 -3.76
CA ILE A 108 3.64 -6.24 -2.83
C ILE A 108 3.85 -5.21 -1.73
N SER A 109 2.86 -4.34 -1.47
CA SER A 109 2.86 -3.43 -0.32
C SER A 109 2.06 -4.06 0.82
N LEU A 110 2.59 -4.04 2.03
CA LEU A 110 1.95 -4.62 3.22
C LEU A 110 2.32 -3.87 4.50
N ASN A 111 1.62 -4.15 5.57
CA ASN A 111 1.89 -3.58 6.89
C ASN A 111 2.27 -4.64 7.93
N SER A 112 2.61 -4.18 9.13
CA SER A 112 3.08 -5.02 10.26
C SER A 112 2.00 -5.87 10.93
N GLY A 113 0.74 -5.78 10.50
CA GLY A 113 -0.36 -6.45 11.19
C GLY A 113 -0.75 -5.78 12.50
N TRP A 114 -1.41 -6.53 13.37
CA TRP A 114 -1.92 -6.06 14.65
C TRP A 114 -1.87 -7.18 15.70
N PHE A 115 -1.97 -6.82 16.97
CA PHE A 115 -2.08 -7.77 18.07
C PHE A 115 -3.03 -7.26 19.16
N PRO A 116 -3.67 -8.14 19.98
CA PRO A 116 -4.57 -7.75 21.05
C PRO A 116 -3.91 -6.81 22.07
N PHE A 117 -4.69 -5.91 22.67
CA PHE A 117 -4.16 -4.94 23.64
C PHE A 117 -3.61 -5.58 24.92
N ASP A 118 -4.05 -6.78 25.24
CA ASP A 118 -3.67 -7.61 26.40
C ASP A 118 -2.65 -8.68 26.03
N ALA A 119 -2.17 -8.73 24.79
CA ALA A 119 -1.12 -9.67 24.37
C ALA A 119 0.29 -9.06 24.51
N ASP A 120 1.28 -9.93 24.51
CA ASP A 120 2.70 -9.57 24.60
C ASP A 120 3.19 -9.00 23.26
N ARG A 121 3.74 -7.78 23.31
CA ARG A 121 4.23 -7.06 22.13
C ARG A 121 5.45 -7.75 21.51
N ASP A 122 6.36 -8.26 22.32
CA ASP A 122 7.62 -8.82 21.82
C ASP A 122 7.36 -10.15 21.10
N ARG A 123 6.43 -10.96 21.60
CA ARG A 123 5.98 -12.17 20.92
C ARG A 123 5.26 -11.86 19.60
N ALA A 124 4.42 -10.82 19.57
CA ALA A 124 3.80 -10.35 18.34
C ALA A 124 4.84 -9.82 17.32
N TRP A 125 5.89 -9.14 17.81
CA TRP A 125 7.01 -8.70 17.00
C TRP A 125 7.76 -9.87 16.37
N ASP A 126 8.15 -10.87 17.17
CA ASP A 126 8.81 -12.09 16.67
C ASP A 126 7.96 -12.84 15.65
N ALA A 127 6.64 -12.90 15.90
CA ALA A 127 5.69 -13.52 14.98
C ALA A 127 5.66 -12.78 13.64
N MET A 128 5.61 -11.43 13.67
CA MET A 128 5.65 -10.56 12.49
C MET A 128 6.96 -10.74 11.72
N VAL A 129 8.11 -10.61 12.37
CA VAL A 129 9.45 -10.78 11.75
C VAL A 129 9.56 -12.12 11.04
N SER A 130 9.18 -13.21 11.74
CA SER A 130 9.19 -14.56 11.15
C SER A 130 8.24 -14.68 9.93
N MET A 131 7.07 -14.04 9.96
CA MET A 131 6.11 -14.08 8.85
C MET A 131 6.58 -13.26 7.67
N LEU A 132 7.04 -12.03 7.91
CA LEU A 132 7.59 -11.16 6.85
C LEU A 132 8.76 -11.83 6.13
N GLY A 133 9.69 -12.45 6.85
CA GLY A 133 10.77 -13.21 6.21
C GLY A 133 10.29 -14.33 5.30
N LYS A 134 9.22 -15.05 5.67
CA LYS A 134 8.62 -16.09 4.82
C LYS A 134 7.93 -15.50 3.58
N ILE A 135 7.27 -14.35 3.73
CA ILE A 135 6.62 -13.64 2.62
C ILE A 135 7.69 -13.11 1.65
N CYS A 136 8.73 -12.48 2.18
CA CYS A 136 9.83 -11.96 1.37
C CYS A 136 10.51 -13.06 0.55
N ARG A 137 10.80 -14.22 1.14
CA ARG A 137 11.38 -15.36 0.40
C ARG A 137 10.45 -15.86 -0.70
N ALA A 138 9.14 -16.00 -0.42
CA ALA A 138 8.19 -16.41 -1.45
C ALA A 138 8.07 -15.36 -2.59
N ALA A 139 8.16 -14.07 -2.27
CA ALA A 139 8.16 -12.98 -3.24
C ALA A 139 9.46 -12.97 -4.09
N ALA A 140 10.60 -13.25 -3.46
CA ALA A 140 11.90 -13.31 -4.15
C ALA A 140 11.97 -14.42 -5.21
N GLU A 141 11.27 -15.55 -5.00
CA GLU A 141 11.18 -16.65 -5.98
C GLU A 141 10.56 -16.17 -7.32
N GLU A 142 9.70 -15.15 -7.27
CA GLU A 142 9.05 -14.53 -8.44
C GLU A 142 9.67 -13.18 -8.82
N GLY A 143 10.80 -12.81 -8.24
CA GLY A 143 11.51 -11.55 -8.52
C GLY A 143 10.80 -10.30 -7.99
N LEU A 144 9.90 -10.44 -7.01
CA LEU A 144 9.14 -9.33 -6.43
C LEU A 144 9.84 -8.73 -5.21
N THR A 145 9.68 -7.43 -5.03
CA THR A 145 9.99 -6.76 -3.77
C THR A 145 8.77 -6.74 -2.84
N VAL A 146 9.03 -6.63 -1.54
CA VAL A 146 8.02 -6.44 -0.50
C VAL A 146 8.27 -5.08 0.13
N ALA A 147 7.26 -4.22 0.18
CA ALA A 147 7.37 -2.88 0.75
C ALA A 147 6.55 -2.81 2.05
N LEU A 148 7.25 -2.61 3.18
CA LEU A 148 6.66 -2.54 4.51
C LEU A 148 6.27 -1.12 4.86
N GLU A 149 5.01 -0.92 5.18
CA GLU A 149 4.43 0.37 5.51
C GLU A 149 4.42 0.65 7.02
N THR A 150 4.74 1.91 7.37
CA THR A 150 4.52 2.44 8.73
C THR A 150 3.06 2.80 8.91
N LEU A 151 2.45 2.35 10.00
CA LEU A 151 1.07 2.65 10.36
C LEU A 151 0.96 3.70 11.48
N VAL A 152 -0.26 4.17 11.73
CA VAL A 152 -0.55 5.00 12.90
C VAL A 152 -0.34 4.20 14.19
N ASP A 153 0.15 4.86 15.23
CA ASP A 153 0.48 4.21 16.51
C ASP A 153 -0.70 3.45 17.14
N LYS A 154 -1.90 3.97 17.00
CA LYS A 154 -3.11 3.31 17.52
C LYS A 154 -4.09 3.02 16.38
N PRO A 155 -4.53 1.78 16.21
CA PRO A 155 -4.39 0.60 17.11
C PRO A 155 -3.21 -0.34 16.81
N TYR A 156 -2.33 -0.05 15.85
CA TYR A 156 -1.41 -1.05 15.29
C TYR A 156 -0.21 -1.39 16.17
N ARG A 157 0.47 -0.46 16.76
CA ARG A 157 1.49 -0.57 17.82
C ARG A 157 2.77 -1.41 17.53
N LEU A 158 2.97 -1.93 16.32
CA LEU A 158 4.21 -2.64 15.94
C LEU A 158 5.14 -1.73 15.15
N VAL A 159 4.93 -1.58 13.87
CA VAL A 159 5.72 -0.68 13.01
C VAL A 159 4.94 0.62 12.83
N THR A 160 5.23 1.61 13.67
CA THR A 160 4.45 2.85 13.78
C THR A 160 5.32 4.11 13.81
N SER A 161 6.63 3.97 13.63
CA SER A 161 7.58 5.07 13.64
C SER A 161 8.79 4.77 12.75
N LEU A 162 9.56 5.81 12.44
CA LEU A 162 10.86 5.72 11.79
C LEU A 162 11.77 4.66 12.44
N GLU A 163 11.81 4.67 13.78
CA GLU A 163 12.65 3.78 14.56
C GLU A 163 12.19 2.32 14.44
N THR A 164 10.89 2.06 14.63
CA THR A 164 10.34 0.69 14.58
C THR A 164 10.36 0.13 13.16
N LEU A 165 10.23 0.98 12.13
CA LEU A 165 10.39 0.55 10.74
C LEU A 165 11.84 0.13 10.45
N GLY A 166 12.82 0.92 10.90
CA GLY A 166 14.23 0.56 10.77
C GLY A 166 14.59 -0.73 11.51
N ALA A 167 14.06 -0.92 12.73
CA ALA A 167 14.24 -2.16 13.48
C ALA A 167 13.63 -3.38 12.73
N ALA A 168 12.45 -3.25 12.16
CA ALA A 168 11.80 -4.31 11.41
C ALA A 168 12.62 -4.75 10.19
N LEU A 169 13.21 -3.81 9.43
CA LEU A 169 14.09 -4.15 8.30
C LEU A 169 15.30 -4.96 8.76
N LEU A 170 15.93 -4.53 9.86
CA LEU A 170 17.11 -5.21 10.41
C LEU A 170 16.77 -6.61 10.92
N ASP A 171 15.69 -6.76 11.67
CA ASP A 171 15.28 -8.03 12.27
C ASP A 171 14.80 -9.04 11.22
N VAL A 172 14.13 -8.59 10.18
CA VAL A 172 13.70 -9.45 9.05
C VAL A 172 14.89 -9.85 8.18
N GLY A 173 15.80 -8.94 7.86
CA GLY A 173 17.08 -9.19 7.19
C GLY A 173 16.99 -9.72 5.75
N GLU A 174 15.85 -9.60 5.07
CA GLU A 174 15.67 -10.06 3.68
C GLU A 174 15.96 -8.93 2.69
N SER A 175 16.78 -9.19 1.70
CA SER A 175 17.29 -8.16 0.76
C SER A 175 16.23 -7.56 -0.17
N ASN A 176 15.10 -8.23 -0.35
CA ASN A 176 13.97 -7.75 -1.13
C ASN A 176 12.88 -7.09 -0.27
N LEU A 177 13.12 -6.87 1.04
CA LEU A 177 12.28 -6.05 1.89
C LEU A 177 12.69 -4.60 1.77
N THR A 178 11.75 -3.75 1.41
CA THR A 178 11.90 -2.31 1.22
C THR A 178 10.90 -1.55 2.08
N VAL A 179 10.98 -0.22 2.07
CA VAL A 179 10.11 0.66 2.86
C VAL A 179 9.01 1.26 1.99
N THR A 180 7.79 1.35 2.54
CA THR A 180 6.74 2.25 2.08
C THR A 180 6.64 3.43 3.05
N ILE A 181 6.76 4.65 2.54
CA ILE A 181 6.45 5.88 3.28
C ILE A 181 5.03 6.31 2.93
N ASP A 182 4.11 6.32 3.90
CA ASP A 182 2.81 6.99 3.77
C ASP A 182 2.91 8.41 4.33
N THR A 183 2.75 9.41 3.45
CA THR A 183 2.91 10.82 3.80
C THR A 183 1.88 11.31 4.81
N GLY A 184 0.65 10.80 4.73
CA GLY A 184 -0.40 11.10 5.69
C GLY A 184 -0.16 10.47 7.05
N THR A 185 0.32 9.22 7.09
CA THR A 185 0.65 8.51 8.33
C THR A 185 1.83 9.17 9.06
N VAL A 186 2.93 9.47 8.34
CA VAL A 186 4.09 10.18 8.91
C VAL A 186 3.66 11.51 9.54
N ALA A 187 2.87 12.32 8.82
CA ALA A 187 2.39 13.59 9.34
C ALA A 187 1.41 13.43 10.53
N ARG A 188 0.57 12.39 10.53
CA ARG A 188 -0.35 12.08 11.62
C ARG A 188 0.37 11.64 12.89
N ASN A 189 1.43 10.87 12.75
CA ASN A 189 2.29 10.46 13.86
C ASN A 189 3.17 11.60 14.40
N GLY A 190 3.16 12.77 13.74
CA GLY A 190 3.98 13.92 14.11
C GLY A 190 5.45 13.74 13.80
N GLU A 191 5.78 12.84 12.88
CA GLU A 191 7.15 12.57 12.46
C GLU A 191 7.55 13.42 11.24
N ASP A 192 8.85 13.54 11.01
CA ASP A 192 9.41 14.32 9.91
C ASP A 192 9.73 13.44 8.70
N ILE A 193 9.14 13.76 7.56
CA ILE A 193 9.37 13.03 6.31
C ILE A 193 10.84 13.10 5.85
N ASP A 194 11.54 14.21 6.11
CA ASP A 194 12.95 14.33 5.74
C ASP A 194 13.83 13.36 6.53
N ALA A 195 13.44 13.03 7.78
CA ALA A 195 14.11 12.00 8.57
C ALA A 195 13.95 10.62 7.93
N TYR A 196 12.75 10.27 7.43
CA TYR A 196 12.50 9.02 6.67
C TYR A 196 13.31 8.98 5.37
N LEU A 197 13.30 10.06 4.58
CA LEU A 197 14.04 10.15 3.33
C LEU A 197 15.55 10.02 3.55
N SER A 198 16.08 10.67 4.60
CA SER A 198 17.48 10.57 4.97
C SER A 198 17.87 9.17 5.45
N ARG A 199 17.01 8.52 6.25
CA ARG A 199 17.30 7.21 6.86
C ARG A 199 17.20 6.07 5.85
N PHE A 200 16.20 6.08 4.99
CA PHE A 200 15.87 4.95 4.12
C PHE A 200 16.32 5.12 2.66
N GLY A 201 16.72 6.27 2.22
CA GLY A 201 17.29 6.56 0.91
C GLY A 201 17.17 5.45 -0.14
N SER A 202 18.16 4.55 -0.20
CA SER A 202 18.19 3.41 -1.13
C SER A 202 17.21 2.26 -0.78
N GLU A 203 16.72 2.21 0.48
CA GLU A 203 15.74 1.21 0.95
C GLU A 203 14.30 1.66 0.70
N LEU A 204 14.09 2.92 0.29
CA LEU A 204 12.77 3.44 -0.06
C LEU A 204 12.30 2.84 -1.38
N GLY A 205 11.44 1.84 -1.29
CA GLY A 205 10.92 1.12 -2.45
C GLY A 205 9.57 1.64 -2.94
N TYR A 206 8.80 2.33 -2.09
CA TYR A 206 7.45 2.76 -2.40
C TYR A 206 7.00 3.97 -1.58
N VAL A 207 6.02 4.68 -2.09
CA VAL A 207 5.38 5.81 -1.39
C VAL A 207 3.87 5.67 -1.50
N HIS A 208 3.15 5.85 -0.39
CA HIS A 208 1.74 6.21 -0.41
C HIS A 208 1.66 7.73 -0.31
N LEU A 209 1.39 8.39 -1.43
CA LEU A 209 1.26 9.84 -1.49
C LEU A 209 -0.16 10.23 -1.10
N THR A 210 -0.41 10.23 0.20
CA THR A 210 -1.71 10.48 0.80
C THR A 210 -1.77 11.89 1.39
N ASN A 211 -2.95 12.47 1.37
CA ASN A 211 -3.24 13.72 2.09
C ASN A 211 -4.09 13.42 3.32
N LEU A 212 -4.00 14.23 4.34
CA LEU A 212 -4.74 14.04 5.58
C LEU A 212 -5.48 15.30 6.02
N SER A 213 -6.51 15.11 6.82
CA SER A 213 -7.09 16.14 7.68
C SER A 213 -6.83 15.82 9.15
N ARG A 214 -6.75 16.85 9.99
CA ARG A 214 -6.67 16.65 11.44
C ARG A 214 -7.99 16.12 12.02
N ASP A 215 -9.11 16.44 11.36
CA ASP A 215 -10.46 16.18 11.86
C ASP A 215 -11.08 14.89 11.32
N ILE A 216 -10.53 14.33 10.25
CA ILE A 216 -11.07 13.15 9.56
C ILE A 216 -10.01 12.06 9.50
N PHE A 217 -10.38 10.87 10.02
CA PHE A 217 -9.53 9.69 9.90
C PHE A 217 -9.77 8.99 8.55
N ALA A 218 -9.26 9.60 7.48
CA ALA A 218 -9.31 9.05 6.13
C ALA A 218 -8.16 9.64 5.30
N HIS A 219 -7.74 8.91 4.28
CA HIS A 219 -6.82 9.42 3.26
C HIS A 219 -7.62 10.30 2.31
N LEU A 220 -7.20 11.56 2.18
CA LEU A 220 -7.86 12.54 1.35
C LEU A 220 -7.24 12.61 -0.04
N ALA A 221 -8.07 12.93 -1.02
CA ALA A 221 -7.61 13.23 -2.36
C ALA A 221 -6.83 14.55 -2.39
N TRP A 222 -5.84 14.64 -3.25
CA TRP A 222 -5.17 15.89 -3.57
C TRP A 222 -6.19 16.86 -4.21
N GLY A 223 -6.22 18.09 -3.74
CA GLY A 223 -7.24 19.07 -4.11
C GLY A 223 -8.54 19.02 -3.28
N ASP A 224 -8.64 18.13 -2.26
CA ASP A 224 -9.69 18.24 -1.24
C ASP A 224 -9.36 19.42 -0.31
N GLN A 225 -10.34 20.29 -0.08
CA GLN A 225 -10.17 21.50 0.75
C GLN A 225 -9.87 21.22 2.24
N LEU A 226 -10.16 20.00 2.70
CA LEU A 226 -9.85 19.56 4.06
C LEU A 226 -8.43 19.03 4.20
N GLY A 227 -7.71 18.88 3.10
CA GLY A 227 -6.33 18.38 3.09
C GLY A 227 -5.37 19.40 3.70
N GLY A 228 -4.49 18.92 4.58
CA GLY A 228 -3.55 19.75 5.33
C GLY A 228 -2.11 19.69 4.85
N LEU A 229 -1.80 18.85 3.86
CA LEU A 229 -0.45 18.72 3.30
C LEU A 229 -0.32 19.49 1.98
N ASP A 230 0.84 20.11 1.77
CA ASP A 230 1.18 20.78 0.52
C ASP A 230 1.81 19.78 -0.46
N PRO A 231 1.15 19.47 -1.59
CA PRO A 231 1.69 18.51 -2.57
C PRO A 231 2.97 19.01 -3.22
N GLN A 232 3.12 20.33 -3.46
CA GLN A 232 4.32 20.89 -4.08
C GLN A 232 5.54 20.74 -3.17
N ASP A 233 5.38 21.01 -1.87
CA ASP A 233 6.46 20.82 -0.89
C ASP A 233 6.87 19.36 -0.79
N LEU A 234 5.91 18.43 -0.70
CA LEU A 234 6.19 17.01 -0.63
C LEU A 234 6.92 16.49 -1.89
N LEU A 235 6.41 16.82 -3.08
CA LEU A 235 7.05 16.39 -4.33
C LEU A 235 8.48 16.93 -4.45
N ARG A 236 8.71 18.19 -4.03
CA ARG A 236 10.04 18.79 -3.98
C ARG A 236 10.97 18.03 -3.01
N ARG A 237 10.51 17.67 -1.82
CA ARG A 237 11.31 16.90 -0.82
C ARG A 237 11.71 15.54 -1.37
N PHE A 238 10.78 14.77 -1.96
CA PHE A 238 11.09 13.50 -2.62
C PHE A 238 12.10 13.67 -3.76
N ALA A 239 11.94 14.69 -4.61
CA ALA A 239 12.86 14.97 -5.71
C ALA A 239 14.26 15.35 -5.19
N CYS A 240 14.35 16.19 -4.16
CA CYS A 240 15.62 16.57 -3.52
C CYS A 240 16.34 15.36 -2.88
N ALA A 241 15.59 14.40 -2.36
CA ALA A 241 16.11 13.14 -1.84
C ALA A 241 16.48 12.13 -2.95
N GLY A 242 16.25 12.47 -4.23
CA GLY A 242 16.55 11.61 -5.37
C GLY A 242 15.53 10.47 -5.60
N TYR A 243 14.37 10.52 -4.95
CA TYR A 243 13.33 9.50 -5.16
C TYR A 243 12.60 9.73 -6.48
N ALA A 244 12.73 8.79 -7.41
CA ALA A 244 12.07 8.79 -8.71
C ALA A 244 11.12 7.60 -8.93
N GLY A 245 10.88 6.83 -7.87
CA GLY A 245 10.05 5.61 -7.90
C GLY A 245 8.55 5.88 -8.01
N ASP A 246 7.76 4.92 -7.54
CA ASP A 246 6.31 4.91 -7.63
C ASP A 246 5.64 5.48 -6.37
N ALA A 247 4.49 6.11 -6.57
CA ALA A 247 3.68 6.63 -5.48
C ALA A 247 2.20 6.27 -5.67
N ALA A 248 1.62 5.50 -4.75
CA ALA A 248 0.19 5.24 -4.73
C ALA A 248 -0.60 6.50 -4.37
N LEU A 249 -1.75 6.65 -4.99
CA LEU A 249 -2.75 7.64 -4.61
C LEU A 249 -3.87 6.93 -3.84
N GLU A 250 -3.67 6.77 -2.54
CA GLU A 250 -4.69 6.20 -1.67
C GLU A 250 -5.71 7.23 -1.24
N MET A 251 -6.98 6.90 -1.43
CA MET A 251 -8.10 7.78 -1.11
C MET A 251 -9.21 6.93 -0.49
N THR A 252 -9.64 7.27 0.73
CA THR A 252 -10.57 6.41 1.50
C THR A 252 -11.80 7.12 2.05
N LYS A 253 -11.91 8.46 1.86
CA LYS A 253 -13.06 9.25 2.35
C LYS A 253 -14.37 8.75 1.70
N PRO A 254 -15.40 8.40 2.49
CA PRO A 254 -16.63 7.78 1.96
C PRO A 254 -17.36 8.60 0.88
N SER A 255 -17.33 9.93 0.95
CA SER A 255 -17.96 10.78 -0.06
C SER A 255 -17.31 10.68 -1.46
N TYR A 256 -16.15 10.03 -1.59
CA TYR A 256 -15.51 9.81 -2.89
C TYR A 256 -16.09 8.63 -3.65
N PHE A 257 -16.76 7.70 -2.95
CA PHE A 257 -17.29 6.48 -3.56
C PHE A 257 -18.40 6.73 -4.57
N GLU A 258 -19.10 7.86 -4.49
CA GLU A 258 -20.19 8.18 -5.42
C GLU A 258 -19.67 8.69 -6.78
N ARG A 259 -18.50 9.34 -6.81
CA ARG A 259 -17.91 9.93 -8.01
C ARG A 259 -16.40 9.72 -8.09
N PRO A 260 -15.94 8.46 -8.10
CA PRO A 260 -14.51 8.16 -7.98
C PRO A 260 -13.67 8.72 -9.11
N ARG A 261 -14.21 8.71 -10.36
CA ARG A 261 -13.52 9.27 -11.54
C ARG A 261 -13.27 10.77 -11.41
N ASP A 262 -14.24 11.54 -10.94
CA ASP A 262 -14.11 13.00 -10.76
C ASP A 262 -13.07 13.31 -9.68
N VAL A 263 -13.07 12.51 -8.61
CA VAL A 263 -12.10 12.64 -7.50
C VAL A 263 -10.68 12.36 -7.99
N LEU A 264 -10.46 11.25 -8.71
CA LEU A 264 -9.15 10.93 -9.26
C LEU A 264 -8.69 11.98 -10.28
N SER A 265 -9.57 12.41 -11.18
CA SER A 265 -9.26 13.45 -12.18
C SER A 265 -8.75 14.73 -11.51
N ARG A 266 -9.41 15.18 -10.44
CA ARG A 266 -9.00 16.34 -9.66
C ARG A 266 -7.64 16.13 -8.98
N ALA A 267 -7.44 14.98 -8.35
CA ALA A 267 -6.19 14.65 -7.68
C ALA A 267 -5.01 14.67 -8.67
N LEU A 268 -5.17 14.04 -9.84
CA LEU A 268 -4.15 14.04 -10.88
C LEU A 268 -3.87 15.44 -11.43
N THR A 269 -4.92 16.27 -11.61
CA THR A 269 -4.75 17.65 -12.06
C THR A 269 -3.99 18.49 -11.05
N THR A 270 -4.30 18.34 -9.75
CA THR A 270 -3.60 19.03 -8.66
C THR A 270 -2.11 18.67 -8.65
N LEU A 271 -1.78 17.38 -8.72
CA LEU A 271 -0.39 16.91 -8.68
C LEU A 271 0.41 17.32 -9.92
N ARG A 272 -0.19 17.24 -11.12
CA ARG A 272 0.46 17.72 -12.36
C ARG A 272 0.75 19.23 -12.33
N GLY A 273 -0.08 19.99 -11.68
CA GLY A 273 0.16 21.44 -11.47
C GLY A 273 1.32 21.77 -10.54
N CYS A 274 1.83 20.75 -9.80
CA CYS A 274 2.99 20.88 -8.91
C CYS A 274 4.31 20.39 -9.53
N GLU A 275 4.24 19.72 -10.71
CA GLU A 275 5.45 19.31 -11.45
C GLU A 275 6.03 20.56 -12.14
N CYS A 276 7.23 20.99 -11.71
CA CYS A 276 7.99 22.10 -12.31
C CYS A 276 9.01 21.59 -13.33
#